data_7bfddfdda1e65fd375fa8f9b76f7a28b
#
_entry.id   7bfddfdda1e65fd375fa8f9b76f7a28b
#
_cell.length_a   1.000
_cell.length_b   1.000
_cell.length_c   1.000
_cell.angle_alpha   90.00
_cell.angle_beta   90.00
_cell.angle_gamma   90.00
#
_symmetry.space_group_name_H-M   'P 1'
#
loop_
_entity.id
_entity.type
_entity.pdbx_description
1 polymer ?
#
loop_
_entity_poly.entity_id
_entity_poly.type
_entity_poly.pdbx_seq_one_letter_code
_entity_poly.pdbx_strand_id
1 'polypeptide(L)'
;MSELDNLKVVRDVYLAYRDRNFDALRHCLAEDVKWFAIGPPDIIPTAGTRYGRDQVEQYFVTLDDMEAIRSFEPEEFIVEGDKVVAMGDLERRVDSTGSVIQSPWVHVYTLRNGKISDFRSFYDTAAAVTALAGGPSRPRRVDTVGARRPTIM
;
A
#
# COMPACT_ATOMS: atom_id res chain seq x y z
N MET A 1 -12.25 -18.45 -11.07
CA MET A 1 -11.23 -18.59 -10.01
C MET A 1 -11.91 -18.58 -8.67
N SER A 2 -11.44 -19.39 -7.76
CA SER A 2 -12.03 -19.44 -6.43
C SER A 2 -11.54 -18.26 -5.59
N GLU A 3 -12.21 -18.08 -4.47
CA GLU A 3 -11.78 -17.04 -3.52
C GLU A 3 -10.39 -17.34 -2.98
N LEU A 4 -10.05 -18.60 -2.75
CA LEU A 4 -8.71 -18.94 -2.31
C LEU A 4 -7.67 -18.66 -3.37
N ASP A 5 -8.00 -18.89 -4.64
CA ASP A 5 -7.08 -18.56 -5.73
C ASP A 5 -6.84 -17.07 -5.79
N ASN A 6 -7.90 -16.27 -5.62
CA ASN A 6 -7.77 -14.82 -5.62
C ASN A 6 -6.94 -14.32 -4.45
N LEU A 7 -7.14 -14.90 -3.28
CA LEU A 7 -6.35 -14.55 -2.11
C LEU A 7 -4.88 -14.86 -2.33
N LYS A 8 -4.58 -16.00 -2.97
CA LYS A 8 -3.20 -16.36 -3.24
C LYS A 8 -2.53 -15.35 -4.15
N VAL A 9 -3.22 -14.89 -5.20
CA VAL A 9 -2.65 -13.89 -6.10
C VAL A 9 -2.30 -12.62 -5.33
N VAL A 10 -3.20 -12.17 -4.44
CA VAL A 10 -2.96 -10.95 -3.68
C VAL A 10 -1.78 -11.13 -2.72
N ARG A 11 -1.69 -12.28 -2.07
CA ARG A 11 -0.54 -12.56 -1.20
C ARG A 11 0.77 -12.57 -1.98
N ASP A 12 0.72 -13.08 -3.20
CA ASP A 12 1.91 -13.12 -4.06
C ASP A 12 2.41 -11.71 -4.38
N VAL A 13 1.51 -10.73 -4.49
CA VAL A 13 1.90 -9.35 -4.74
C VAL A 13 2.75 -8.83 -3.58
N TYR A 14 2.32 -9.07 -2.33
CA TYR A 14 3.08 -8.60 -1.18
C TYR A 14 4.43 -9.28 -1.07
N LEU A 15 4.48 -10.59 -1.36
CA LEU A 15 5.73 -11.31 -1.34
C LEU A 15 6.67 -10.83 -2.44
N ALA A 16 6.14 -10.59 -3.64
CA ALA A 16 6.94 -10.10 -4.75
C ALA A 16 7.51 -8.71 -4.46
N TYR A 17 6.69 -7.84 -3.88
CA TYR A 17 7.17 -6.52 -3.52
C TYR A 17 8.21 -6.58 -2.42
N ARG A 18 8.01 -7.40 -1.40
CA ARG A 18 8.98 -7.56 -0.33
C ARG A 18 10.33 -7.98 -0.88
N ASP A 19 10.33 -8.88 -1.86
CA ASP A 19 11.55 -9.39 -2.45
C ASP A 19 12.05 -8.55 -3.63
N ARG A 20 11.35 -7.47 -3.95
CA ARG A 20 11.63 -6.61 -5.12
C ARG A 20 11.69 -7.41 -6.41
N ASN A 21 10.87 -8.44 -6.50
CA ASN A 21 10.76 -9.25 -7.69
C ASN A 21 9.66 -8.67 -8.57
N PHE A 22 10.01 -7.67 -9.38
CA PHE A 22 9.02 -6.97 -10.17
C PHE A 22 8.48 -7.81 -11.33
N ASP A 23 9.23 -8.78 -11.81
CA ASP A 23 8.70 -9.70 -12.82
C ASP A 23 7.55 -10.51 -12.24
N ALA A 24 7.72 -11.06 -11.04
CA ALA A 24 6.66 -11.81 -10.38
C ALA A 24 5.47 -10.91 -10.09
N LEU A 25 5.72 -9.66 -9.71
CA LEU A 25 4.65 -8.72 -9.43
C LEU A 25 3.84 -8.44 -10.69
N ARG A 26 4.51 -8.21 -11.81
CA ARG A 26 3.82 -7.96 -13.08
C ARG A 26 2.94 -9.14 -13.48
N HIS A 27 3.37 -10.36 -13.18
CA HIS A 27 2.58 -11.54 -13.51
C HIS A 27 1.26 -11.60 -12.73
N CYS A 28 1.17 -10.93 -11.60
CA CYS A 28 -0.06 -10.89 -10.84
C CYS A 28 -1.07 -9.90 -11.41
N LEU A 29 -0.66 -9.03 -12.34
CA LEU A 29 -1.48 -7.93 -12.82
C LEU A 29 -2.07 -8.22 -14.20
N ALA A 30 -3.31 -7.80 -14.41
CA ALA A 30 -3.90 -7.80 -15.76
C ALA A 30 -3.17 -6.75 -16.60
N GLU A 31 -3.16 -6.94 -17.92
CA GLU A 31 -2.48 -5.99 -18.79
C GLU A 31 -3.09 -4.60 -18.70
N ASP A 32 -4.40 -4.51 -18.49
CA ASP A 32 -5.11 -3.26 -18.39
C ASP A 32 -5.41 -2.86 -16.95
N VAL A 33 -4.60 -3.29 -16.02
CA VAL A 33 -4.81 -3.03 -14.59
C VAL A 33 -4.96 -1.53 -14.32
N LYS A 34 -5.87 -1.21 -13.40
CA LYS A 34 -6.04 0.16 -12.91
C LYS A 34 -5.57 0.19 -11.46
N TRP A 35 -4.67 1.10 -11.16
CA TRP A 35 -3.99 1.13 -9.87
C TRP A 35 -4.13 2.52 -9.27
N PHE A 36 -4.92 2.63 -8.22
CA PHE A 36 -5.23 3.92 -7.61
C PHE A 36 -4.63 4.03 -6.22
N ALA A 37 -3.89 5.09 -5.96
CA ALA A 37 -3.42 5.41 -4.62
C ALA A 37 -4.00 6.78 -4.24
N ILE A 38 -4.65 6.85 -3.09
CA ILE A 38 -5.33 8.06 -2.68
C ILE A 38 -4.32 9.15 -2.31
N GLY A 39 -4.71 10.39 -2.48
CA GLY A 39 -3.93 11.54 -2.04
C GLY A 39 -3.83 12.62 -3.11
N PRO A 40 -3.29 13.78 -2.75
CA PRO A 40 -3.08 14.86 -3.72
C PRO A 40 -1.84 14.57 -4.57
N PRO A 41 -2.00 14.33 -5.88
CA PRO A 41 -0.86 13.89 -6.70
C PRO A 41 0.19 14.97 -6.91
N ASP A 42 -0.15 16.23 -6.71
CA ASP A 42 0.82 17.31 -6.82
C ASP A 42 1.71 17.41 -5.57
N ILE A 43 1.38 16.70 -4.50
CA ILE A 43 2.17 16.71 -3.27
C ILE A 43 2.77 15.33 -3.02
N ILE A 44 1.98 14.28 -3.20
CA ILE A 44 2.41 12.91 -2.97
C ILE A 44 2.67 12.26 -4.32
N PRO A 45 3.93 12.02 -4.69
CA PRO A 45 4.25 11.53 -6.05
C PRO A 45 3.63 10.17 -6.37
N THR A 46 3.33 9.36 -5.38
CA THR A 46 2.72 8.05 -5.62
C THR A 46 1.20 8.11 -5.70
N ALA A 47 0.57 9.26 -5.38
CA ALA A 47 -0.88 9.37 -5.43
C ALA A 47 -1.37 9.45 -6.88
N GLY A 48 -2.63 9.11 -7.08
CA GLY A 48 -3.28 9.20 -8.39
C GLY A 48 -3.52 7.83 -8.98
N THR A 49 -3.91 7.82 -10.25
CA THR A 49 -4.26 6.60 -10.95
C THR A 49 -3.22 6.25 -12.00
N ARG A 50 -2.90 4.97 -12.08
CA ARG A 50 -1.99 4.45 -13.10
C ARG A 50 -2.70 3.36 -13.86
N TYR A 51 -2.38 3.24 -15.14
CA TYR A 51 -3.00 2.26 -16.01
C TYR A 51 -1.93 1.38 -16.64
N GLY A 52 -2.13 0.08 -16.54
CA GLY A 52 -1.25 -0.89 -17.17
C GLY A 52 -0.03 -1.24 -16.34
N ARG A 53 0.58 -2.36 -16.70
CA ARG A 53 1.69 -2.92 -15.91
C ARG A 53 2.90 -2.00 -15.82
N ASP A 54 3.22 -1.29 -16.89
CA ASP A 54 4.41 -0.45 -16.90
C ASP A 54 4.23 0.73 -15.94
N GLN A 55 3.06 1.35 -15.92
CA GLN A 55 2.81 2.45 -15.02
C GLN A 55 2.77 1.98 -13.56
N VAL A 56 2.26 0.77 -13.31
CA VAL A 56 2.27 0.22 -11.96
C VAL A 56 3.69 -0.07 -11.50
N GLU A 57 4.52 -0.61 -12.38
CA GLU A 57 5.91 -0.84 -12.00
C GLU A 57 6.59 0.50 -11.68
N GLN A 58 6.30 1.55 -12.44
CA GLN A 58 6.85 2.88 -12.17
C GLN A 58 6.38 3.41 -10.82
N TYR A 59 5.16 3.10 -10.42
CA TYR A 59 4.66 3.46 -9.10
C TYR A 59 5.57 2.87 -8.01
N PHE A 60 5.94 1.61 -8.12
CA PHE A 60 6.79 0.98 -7.11
C PHE A 60 8.21 1.54 -7.13
N VAL A 61 8.73 1.88 -8.30
CA VAL A 61 10.04 2.52 -8.40
C VAL A 61 10.00 3.89 -7.69
N THR A 62 8.95 4.66 -7.94
CA THR A 62 8.79 5.96 -7.29
C THR A 62 8.68 5.81 -5.78
N LEU A 63 7.92 4.82 -5.32
CA LEU A 63 7.76 4.57 -3.89
C LEU A 63 9.09 4.25 -3.23
N ASP A 64 9.88 3.37 -3.85
CA ASP A 64 11.18 2.99 -3.30
C ASP A 64 12.16 4.16 -3.32
N ASP A 65 12.04 5.06 -4.30
CA ASP A 65 12.93 6.20 -4.38
C ASP A 65 12.65 7.25 -3.31
N MET A 66 11.41 7.34 -2.85
CA MET A 66 11.07 8.39 -1.90
C MET A 66 10.97 7.93 -0.47
N GLU A 67 10.80 6.65 -0.22
CA GLU A 67 10.54 6.16 1.14
C GLU A 67 11.29 4.88 1.43
N ALA A 68 11.81 4.80 2.64
CA ALA A 68 12.35 3.55 3.15
C ALA A 68 11.26 2.89 3.98
N ILE A 69 10.88 1.67 3.60
CA ILE A 69 9.86 0.95 4.33
C ILE A 69 10.50 0.32 5.53
N ARG A 70 9.97 0.60 6.70
CA ARG A 70 10.45 0.02 7.95
C ARG A 70 9.53 -1.11 8.39
N SER A 71 8.23 -1.00 8.10
CA SER A 71 7.28 -2.02 8.47
C SER A 71 6.08 -1.88 7.54
N PHE A 72 5.70 -2.96 6.87
CA PHE A 72 4.57 -2.93 5.98
C PHE A 72 4.18 -4.37 5.68
N GLU A 73 3.43 -4.98 6.57
CA GLU A 73 2.99 -6.35 6.37
C GLU A 73 1.48 -6.38 6.44
N PRO A 74 0.81 -7.07 5.52
CA PRO A 74 -0.62 -7.26 5.65
C PRO A 74 -0.90 -8.14 6.86
N GLU A 75 -1.84 -7.72 7.68
CA GLU A 75 -2.17 -8.45 8.90
C GLU A 75 -3.49 -9.18 8.78
N GLU A 76 -4.36 -8.74 7.91
CA GLU A 76 -5.69 -9.28 7.80
C GLU A 76 -6.17 -9.24 6.37
N PHE A 77 -6.86 -10.29 5.93
CA PHE A 77 -7.46 -10.33 4.60
C PHE A 77 -8.94 -10.67 4.70
N ILE A 78 -9.74 -10.04 3.87
CA ILE A 78 -11.16 -10.34 3.72
C ILE A 78 -11.38 -10.63 2.25
N VAL A 79 -12.02 -11.76 1.94
CA VAL A 79 -12.24 -12.17 0.56
C VAL A 79 -13.73 -12.40 0.36
N GLU A 80 -14.26 -11.81 -0.70
CA GLU A 80 -15.64 -12.09 -1.09
C GLU A 80 -15.73 -12.00 -2.61
N GLY A 81 -16.05 -13.10 -3.25
CA GLY A 81 -16.15 -13.14 -4.71
C GLY A 81 -14.84 -12.75 -5.36
N ASP A 82 -14.88 -11.74 -6.21
CA ASP A 82 -13.71 -11.27 -6.93
C ASP A 82 -12.98 -10.14 -6.18
N LYS A 83 -13.36 -9.85 -4.94
CA LYS A 83 -12.73 -8.80 -4.16
C LYS A 83 -11.87 -9.37 -3.05
N VAL A 84 -10.72 -8.78 -2.87
CA VAL A 84 -9.84 -9.10 -1.73
C VAL A 84 -9.47 -7.78 -1.06
N VAL A 85 -9.68 -7.69 0.24
CA VAL A 85 -9.30 -6.52 1.02
C VAL A 85 -8.16 -6.95 1.94
N ALA A 86 -7.08 -6.19 1.94
CA ALA A 86 -5.95 -6.42 2.82
C ALA A 86 -5.78 -5.21 3.71
N MET A 87 -5.44 -5.44 4.97
CA MET A 87 -5.29 -4.37 5.96
C MET A 87 -4.06 -4.61 6.81
N GLY A 88 -3.47 -3.54 7.28
CA GLY A 88 -2.34 -3.62 8.17
C GLY A 88 -1.93 -2.24 8.63
N ASP A 89 -0.74 -2.16 9.21
CA ASP A 89 -0.14 -0.90 9.61
C ASP A 89 1.18 -0.73 8.87
N LEU A 90 1.57 0.50 8.63
CA LEU A 90 2.82 0.77 7.97
C LEU A 90 3.63 1.78 8.77
N GLU A 91 4.93 1.68 8.61
CA GLU A 91 5.85 2.69 9.06
C GLU A 91 6.87 2.90 7.95
N ARG A 92 6.98 4.12 7.44
CA ARG A 92 7.90 4.45 6.36
C ARG A 92 8.63 5.73 6.71
N ARG A 93 9.86 5.82 6.29
CA ARG A 93 10.64 7.04 6.48
C ARG A 93 10.79 7.72 5.12
N VAL A 94 10.46 9.00 5.08
CA VAL A 94 10.62 9.80 3.86
C VAL A 94 12.10 10.16 3.75
N ASP A 95 12.74 9.74 2.67
CA ASP A 95 14.19 9.91 2.53
C ASP A 95 14.62 11.36 2.48
N SER A 96 13.85 12.21 1.82
CA SER A 96 14.26 13.61 1.66
C SER A 96 14.19 14.42 2.96
N THR A 97 13.35 14.04 3.90
CA THR A 97 13.13 14.80 5.11
C THR A 97 13.51 14.08 6.39
N GLY A 98 13.59 12.74 6.34
CA GLY A 98 13.84 11.93 7.52
C GLY A 98 12.60 11.73 8.38
N SER A 99 11.47 12.34 8.02
CA SER A 99 10.25 12.20 8.81
C SER A 99 9.62 10.83 8.60
N VAL A 100 8.89 10.36 9.59
CA VAL A 100 8.30 9.03 9.57
C VAL A 100 6.79 9.14 9.40
N ILE A 101 6.25 8.29 8.53
CA ILE A 101 4.81 8.14 8.35
C ILE A 101 4.40 6.86 9.06
N GLN A 102 3.44 6.97 9.98
CA GLN A 102 2.85 5.81 10.63
C GLN A 102 1.37 5.86 10.36
N SER A 103 0.79 4.78 9.86
CA SER A 103 -0.61 4.79 9.46
C SER A 103 -1.15 3.38 9.33
N PRO A 104 -2.42 3.16 9.69
CA PRO A 104 -3.10 1.98 9.20
C PRO A 104 -3.31 2.13 7.70
N TRP A 105 -3.43 1.03 7.00
CA TRP A 105 -3.68 1.06 5.57
C TRP A 105 -4.68 -0.01 5.18
N VAL A 106 -5.38 0.25 4.07
CA VAL A 106 -6.32 -0.68 3.48
C VAL A 106 -6.08 -0.70 1.98
N HIS A 107 -5.99 -1.91 1.43
CA HIS A 107 -5.90 -2.10 0.00
C HIS A 107 -7.10 -2.91 -0.46
N VAL A 108 -7.73 -2.49 -1.54
CA VAL A 108 -8.87 -3.19 -2.12
C VAL A 108 -8.50 -3.65 -3.52
N TYR A 109 -8.56 -4.96 -3.73
CA TYR A 109 -8.22 -5.56 -5.02
C TYR A 109 -9.46 -6.13 -5.69
N THR A 110 -9.53 -6.01 -7.00
CA THR A 110 -10.51 -6.76 -7.79
C THR A 110 -9.72 -7.69 -8.71
N LEU A 111 -10.13 -8.95 -8.74
CA LEU A 111 -9.47 -9.96 -9.54
C LEU A 111 -10.33 -10.29 -10.75
N ARG A 112 -9.67 -10.59 -11.87
CA ARG A 112 -10.35 -11.02 -13.09
C ARG A 112 -9.48 -12.07 -13.75
N ASN A 113 -10.01 -13.27 -13.90
CA ASN A 113 -9.29 -14.38 -14.53
C ASN A 113 -7.91 -14.62 -13.89
N GLY A 114 -7.87 -14.55 -12.55
CA GLY A 114 -6.63 -14.85 -11.82
C GLY A 114 -5.62 -13.73 -11.84
N LYS A 115 -5.98 -12.53 -12.27
CA LYS A 115 -5.09 -11.38 -12.31
C LYS A 115 -5.75 -10.20 -11.63
N ILE A 116 -4.96 -9.31 -11.07
CA ILE A 116 -5.47 -8.10 -10.44
C ILE A 116 -5.85 -7.13 -11.55
N SER A 117 -7.13 -6.78 -11.62
CA SER A 117 -7.62 -5.85 -12.62
C SER A 117 -7.81 -4.45 -12.05
N ASP A 118 -7.96 -4.32 -10.72
CA ASP A 118 -8.15 -3.02 -10.08
C ASP A 118 -7.56 -3.07 -8.67
N PHE A 119 -6.94 -1.99 -8.28
CA PHE A 119 -6.34 -1.85 -6.96
C PHE A 119 -6.61 -0.44 -6.43
N ARG A 120 -6.92 -0.34 -5.15
CA ARG A 120 -7.08 0.94 -4.47
C ARG A 120 -6.36 0.90 -3.14
N SER A 121 -5.60 1.95 -2.87
CA SER A 121 -4.83 2.06 -1.64
C SER A 121 -5.31 3.26 -0.84
N PHE A 122 -5.54 3.04 0.45
CA PHE A 122 -6.01 4.08 1.37
C PHE A 122 -5.14 4.07 2.62
N TYR A 123 -4.72 5.23 3.06
CA TYR A 123 -3.95 5.39 4.29
C TYR A 123 -4.05 6.86 4.73
N ASP A 124 -3.38 7.22 5.81
CA ASP A 124 -3.44 8.58 6.34
C ASP A 124 -2.58 9.51 5.48
N THR A 125 -3.20 10.11 4.48
CA THR A 125 -2.48 10.99 3.57
C THR A 125 -2.10 12.32 4.21
N ALA A 126 -2.80 12.74 5.25
CA ALA A 126 -2.39 13.94 5.99
C ALA A 126 -1.04 13.73 6.64
N ALA A 127 -0.81 12.53 7.19
CA ALA A 127 0.51 12.21 7.75
C ALA A 127 1.58 12.21 6.66
N ALA A 128 1.25 11.72 5.48
CA ALA A 128 2.20 11.71 4.37
C ALA A 128 2.55 13.12 3.92
N VAL A 129 1.55 14.00 3.80
CA VAL A 129 1.78 15.39 3.40
C VAL A 129 2.67 16.09 4.41
N THR A 130 2.41 15.88 5.70
CA THR A 130 3.23 16.49 6.75
C THR A 130 4.67 15.98 6.68
N ALA A 131 4.87 14.69 6.51
CA ALA A 131 6.20 14.11 6.47
C ALA A 131 6.98 14.58 5.24
N LEU A 132 6.32 14.70 4.10
CA LEU A 132 6.97 15.17 2.87
C LEU A 132 7.35 16.63 2.96
N ALA A 133 6.63 17.42 3.74
CA ALA A 133 6.96 18.82 3.95
C ALA A 133 8.04 19.02 5.00
N GLY A 134 8.56 17.94 5.58
CA GLY A 134 9.60 18.06 6.58
C GLY A 134 9.08 18.35 7.97
N GLY A 135 7.78 18.13 8.19
CA GLY A 135 7.22 18.29 9.51
C GLY A 135 7.72 17.23 10.48
N PRO A 136 7.39 17.37 11.75
CA PRO A 136 7.89 16.41 12.73
C PRO A 136 7.26 15.06 12.49
N SER A 137 8.01 14.03 12.83
CA SER A 137 7.50 12.70 12.78
C SER A 137 6.30 12.65 13.70
N ARG A 138 5.30 11.79 13.42
CA ARG A 138 4.17 11.70 14.16
C ARG A 138 4.55 11.24 15.47
N PRO A 139 4.19 11.82 16.47
CA PRO A 139 4.61 11.49 17.78
C PRO A 139 3.97 10.24 18.18
N ARG A 140 4.54 9.62 19.07
CA ARG A 140 4.11 8.50 19.44
C ARG A 140 3.02 8.73 20.19
N ARG A 141 2.16 8.17 20.29
CA ARG A 141 1.07 8.37 20.89
C ARG A 141 1.18 8.39 22.13
N VAL A 142 0.71 9.03 22.65
CA VAL A 142 0.73 9.22 23.80
C VAL A 142 0.06 8.31 24.39
N ASP A 143 0.25 7.64 24.68
CA ASP A 143 -0.27 6.74 25.23
C ASP A 143 -0.63 6.84 26.27
N THR A 144 -0.85 7.32 26.49
CA THR A 144 -1.36 7.65 27.25
C THR A 144 -1.87 6.63 27.81
N VAL A 145 -2.45 6.48 28.18
CA VAL A 145 -3.05 5.68 28.62
C VAL A 145 -2.71 4.54 28.37
N GLY A 146 -2.11 4.13 28.66
CA GLY A 146 -1.90 2.98 28.57
C GLY A 146 -1.58 2.63 27.41
N ALA A 147 -1.51 3.37 26.84
CA ALA A 147 -1.07 3.15 25.71
C ALA A 147 -1.45 1.99 25.03
N ARG A 148 -2.33 1.39 25.23
CA ARG A 148 -2.56 0.36 24.56
C ARG A 148 -3.32 0.67 23.45
N ARG A 149 -3.14 0.16 22.38
CA ARG A 149 -3.84 0.40 21.32
C ARG A 149 -5.11 -0.17 21.39
N PRO A 150 -6.08 0.35 20.94
CA PRO A 150 -7.38 -0.15 20.92
C PRO A 150 -7.39 -1.25 19.98
N THR A 151 -8.06 -2.24 20.34
CA THR A 151 -8.05 -3.24 19.48
C THR A 151 -9.14 -3.12 18.59
N ILE A 152 -9.87 -2.29 18.67
CA ILE A 152 -10.91 -2.30 17.81
C ILE A 152 -10.99 -1.36 17.15
N MET A 153 -11.36 -1.08 16.53
CA MET A 153 -11.50 -0.27 15.99
C MET A 153 -11.85 0.08 15.73
#